data_b05ae01cc01fb0b70149094199f58927
#
_entry.id   b05ae01cc01fb0b70149094199f58927
#
_cell.length_a   1.000
_cell.length_b   1.000
_cell.length_c   1.000
_cell.angle_alpha   90.00
_cell.angle_beta   90.00
_cell.angle_gamma   90.00
#
_symmetry.space_group_name_H-M   'P 1'
#
loop_
_entity.id
_entity.type
_entity.pdbx_description
1 polymer ?
#
loop_
_entity_poly.entity_id
_entity_poly.type
_entity_poly.pdbx_seq_one_letter_code
_entity_poly.pdbx_strand_id
1 'polypeptide(L)'
;MSLEPIQQFKSFLEKSKEVLILIPENPSGDAIGSAWALYFFLEQKNILPAIAMANGFPPKFSFLPRPENILKDISSARDFVLSFDTTQNKITAVRSEEKANNFKVFITPESGAIDPKDFSFILAKFKYDLIIVLDCPDLEKLGKIYTENTELFFEVPVVDIDHQPDNENFGQINLVDVTASSVSELLAGTLENVDYQAVDKKIAGCLLAGIISATDSFQKKNTTPRALLTAATLMDKGANQQEIVRWLYKTQSLHILKLWGRAMAKINSDEKAGLIWTALPVTDFVQSRTTPENIPEILEKLEENYIEGKIFMLLYNDTPTSAIAAIKLTDPAHLSRLASYLNGEIKKGILEIKIPESNLEVVGETLAKKIKEIGV
;
A
#
# COMPACT_ATOMS: atom_id res chain seq x y z
N MET A 1 32.54 10.16 14.67
CA MET A 1 31.38 10.77 14.00
C MET A 1 30.50 9.63 13.55
N SER A 2 29.22 9.64 13.92
CA SER A 2 28.26 8.69 13.37
C SER A 2 28.11 8.97 11.88
N LEU A 3 28.03 7.93 11.04
CA LEU A 3 27.73 8.08 9.62
C LEU A 3 26.32 8.69 9.45
N GLU A 4 26.15 9.50 8.42
CA GLU A 4 24.81 9.99 8.02
C GLU A 4 23.89 8.81 7.67
N PRO A 5 22.57 8.90 7.94
CA PRO A 5 21.64 7.78 7.73
C PRO A 5 21.71 7.17 6.32
N ILE A 6 21.88 7.97 5.27
CA ILE A 6 22.04 7.49 3.89
C ILE A 6 23.32 6.66 3.72
N GLN A 7 24.42 7.07 4.37
CA GLN A 7 25.69 6.31 4.32
C GLN A 7 25.57 4.98 5.07
N GLN A 8 24.85 4.97 6.19
CA GLN A 8 24.54 3.75 6.92
C GLN A 8 23.69 2.80 6.05
N PHE A 9 22.62 3.31 5.42
CA PHE A 9 21.77 2.57 4.51
C PHE A 9 22.59 1.92 3.37
N LYS A 10 23.45 2.70 2.70
CA LYS A 10 24.35 2.18 1.67
C LYS A 10 25.23 1.05 2.20
N SER A 11 25.84 1.22 3.40
CA SER A 11 26.67 0.18 4.01
C SER A 11 25.90 -1.10 4.36
N PHE A 12 24.62 -0.99 4.74
CA PHE A 12 23.77 -2.17 4.96
C PHE A 12 23.45 -2.88 3.64
N LEU A 13 23.09 -2.14 2.58
CA LEU A 13 22.85 -2.73 1.28
C LEU A 13 24.07 -3.47 0.71
N GLU A 14 25.27 -2.91 0.84
CA GLU A 14 26.51 -3.52 0.37
C GLU A 14 26.84 -4.86 1.06
N LYS A 15 26.32 -5.07 2.27
CA LYS A 15 26.53 -6.30 3.06
C LYS A 15 25.42 -7.32 2.90
N SER A 16 24.26 -6.88 2.41
CA SER A 16 23.06 -7.72 2.31
C SER A 16 23.05 -8.52 1.01
N LYS A 17 22.52 -9.73 1.09
CA LYS A 17 22.29 -10.63 -0.05
C LYS A 17 20.81 -10.87 -0.29
N GLU A 18 20.03 -10.99 0.77
CA GLU A 18 18.58 -11.24 0.74
C GLU A 18 17.86 -10.17 1.55
N VAL A 19 17.06 -9.33 0.89
CA VAL A 19 16.37 -8.20 1.49
C VAL A 19 14.86 -8.39 1.45
N LEU A 20 14.21 -8.23 2.60
CA LEU A 20 12.77 -8.24 2.73
C LEU A 20 12.23 -6.81 2.74
N ILE A 21 11.39 -6.49 1.77
CA ILE A 21 10.68 -5.21 1.66
C ILE A 21 9.26 -5.40 2.22
N LEU A 22 8.89 -4.56 3.16
CA LEU A 22 7.58 -4.56 3.81
C LEU A 22 6.84 -3.26 3.56
N ILE A 23 5.54 -3.38 3.35
CA ILE A 23 4.61 -2.27 3.20
C ILE A 23 3.37 -2.53 4.05
N PRO A 24 2.58 -1.50 4.41
CA PRO A 24 1.37 -1.67 5.21
C PRO A 24 0.40 -2.72 4.64
N GLU A 25 -0.39 -3.35 5.51
CA GLU A 25 -1.40 -4.35 5.13
C GLU A 25 -2.39 -3.82 4.07
N ASN A 26 -2.73 -2.53 4.14
CA ASN A 26 -3.53 -1.82 3.15
C ASN A 26 -2.67 -0.75 2.48
N PRO A 27 -1.86 -1.12 1.47
CA PRO A 27 -0.85 -0.24 0.94
C PRO A 27 -1.45 0.90 0.14
N SER A 28 -0.89 2.10 0.31
CA SER A 28 -1.11 3.26 -0.54
C SER A 28 -0.50 3.05 -1.93
N GLY A 29 -0.81 3.92 -2.87
CA GLY A 29 -0.11 3.90 -4.16
C GLY A 29 1.36 4.31 -4.04
N ASP A 30 1.70 5.08 -3.03
CA ASP A 30 3.07 5.46 -2.73
C ASP A 30 3.87 4.26 -2.18
N ALA A 31 3.31 3.53 -1.22
CA ALA A 31 3.90 2.29 -0.71
C ALA A 31 4.18 1.28 -1.84
N ILE A 32 3.24 1.12 -2.78
CA ILE A 32 3.41 0.22 -3.92
C ILE A 32 4.51 0.72 -4.86
N GLY A 33 4.46 2.00 -5.25
CA GLY A 33 5.44 2.59 -6.16
C GLY A 33 6.86 2.52 -5.59
N SER A 34 7.05 2.89 -4.33
CA SER A 34 8.33 2.84 -3.64
C SER A 34 8.84 1.40 -3.47
N ALA A 35 7.98 0.44 -3.08
CA ALA A 35 8.38 -0.95 -2.91
C ALA A 35 8.80 -1.61 -4.24
N TRP A 36 8.06 -1.37 -5.32
CA TRP A 36 8.43 -1.88 -6.66
C TRP A 36 9.74 -1.26 -7.15
N ALA A 37 9.92 0.05 -6.96
CA ALA A 37 11.15 0.73 -7.33
C ALA A 37 12.36 0.18 -6.58
N LEU A 38 12.25 0.01 -5.26
CA LEU A 38 13.30 -0.55 -4.43
C LEU A 38 13.61 -2.00 -4.82
N TYR A 39 12.58 -2.81 -5.09
CA TYR A 39 12.74 -4.18 -5.54
C TYR A 39 13.62 -4.25 -6.78
N PHE A 40 13.29 -3.49 -7.84
CA PHE A 40 14.06 -3.51 -9.09
C PHE A 40 15.46 -2.90 -8.94
N PHE A 41 15.62 -1.92 -8.06
CA PHE A 41 16.94 -1.38 -7.74
C PHE A 41 17.84 -2.44 -7.08
N LEU A 42 17.33 -3.20 -6.12
CA LEU A 42 18.06 -4.27 -5.47
C LEU A 42 18.44 -5.40 -6.44
N GLU A 43 17.52 -5.79 -7.33
CA GLU A 43 17.83 -6.77 -8.41
C GLU A 43 19.04 -6.32 -9.25
N GLN A 44 19.09 -5.04 -9.65
CA GLN A 44 20.23 -4.51 -10.40
C GLN A 44 21.54 -4.53 -9.62
N LYS A 45 21.47 -4.51 -8.29
CA LYS A 45 22.62 -4.64 -7.41
C LYS A 45 23.00 -6.09 -7.09
N ASN A 46 22.37 -7.08 -7.74
CA ASN A 46 22.52 -8.51 -7.45
C ASN A 46 22.19 -8.86 -5.99
N ILE A 47 21.30 -8.13 -5.38
CA ILE A 47 20.69 -8.43 -4.08
C ILE A 47 19.34 -9.09 -4.37
N LEU A 48 19.01 -10.18 -3.68
CA LEU A 48 17.75 -10.91 -3.87
C LEU A 48 16.63 -10.25 -3.05
N PRO A 49 15.71 -9.50 -3.67
CA PRO A 49 14.61 -8.89 -2.94
C PRO A 49 13.40 -9.81 -2.86
N ALA A 50 12.64 -9.65 -1.78
CA ALA A 50 11.29 -10.17 -1.65
C ALA A 50 10.39 -9.05 -1.11
N ILE A 51 9.15 -8.94 -1.60
CA ILE A 51 8.15 -8.03 -1.04
C ILE A 51 7.12 -8.87 -0.30
N ALA A 52 6.84 -8.57 0.97
CA ALA A 52 5.72 -9.19 1.65
C ALA A 52 4.59 -8.19 1.86
N MET A 53 3.37 -8.63 1.50
CA MET A 53 2.14 -7.88 1.67
C MET A 53 0.98 -8.86 1.93
N ALA A 54 0.31 -8.72 3.07
CA ALA A 54 -0.76 -9.64 3.47
C ALA A 54 -1.97 -9.58 2.52
N ASN A 55 -2.35 -8.39 2.09
CA ASN A 55 -3.40 -8.16 1.12
C ASN A 55 -2.79 -7.96 -0.28
N GLY A 56 -3.55 -8.32 -1.32
CA GLY A 56 -3.13 -8.03 -2.69
C GLY A 56 -3.09 -6.51 -2.96
N PHE A 57 -2.31 -6.09 -3.95
CA PHE A 57 -2.29 -4.68 -4.36
C PHE A 57 -3.52 -4.32 -5.21
N PRO A 58 -3.96 -3.03 -5.16
CA PRO A 58 -5.11 -2.58 -5.94
C PRO A 58 -4.91 -2.75 -7.45
N PRO A 59 -5.93 -3.22 -8.20
CA PRO A 59 -5.82 -3.47 -9.64
C PRO A 59 -5.38 -2.26 -10.48
N LYS A 60 -5.64 -1.04 -10.01
CA LYS A 60 -5.22 0.20 -10.69
C LYS A 60 -3.70 0.35 -10.86
N PHE A 61 -2.89 -0.42 -10.09
CA PHE A 61 -1.44 -0.44 -10.22
C PHE A 61 -0.91 -1.60 -11.09
N SER A 62 -1.80 -2.40 -11.70
CA SER A 62 -1.42 -3.54 -12.54
C SER A 62 -0.64 -3.17 -13.82
N PHE A 63 -0.57 -1.90 -14.18
CA PHE A 63 0.23 -1.39 -15.29
C PHE A 63 1.72 -1.27 -14.95
N LEU A 64 2.07 -1.21 -13.67
CA LEU A 64 3.47 -1.22 -13.24
C LEU A 64 4.10 -2.60 -13.50
N PRO A 65 5.39 -2.63 -13.83
CA PRO A 65 6.12 -3.88 -13.96
C PRO A 65 6.04 -4.65 -12.64
N ARG A 66 5.64 -5.92 -12.71
CA ARG A 66 5.39 -6.71 -11.50
C ARG A 66 6.68 -7.36 -11.00
N PRO A 67 7.03 -7.20 -9.71
CA PRO A 67 8.05 -7.99 -9.04
C PRO A 67 7.72 -9.49 -9.08
N GLU A 68 8.72 -10.33 -9.26
CA GLU A 68 8.53 -11.80 -9.33
C GLU A 68 8.28 -12.40 -7.95
N ASN A 69 8.96 -11.88 -6.92
CA ASN A 69 8.93 -12.43 -5.57
C ASN A 69 8.04 -11.59 -4.64
N ILE A 70 6.72 -11.77 -4.76
CA ILE A 70 5.71 -11.18 -3.88
C ILE A 70 5.12 -12.28 -2.99
N LEU A 71 5.30 -12.13 -1.69
CA LEU A 71 4.89 -13.07 -0.65
C LEU A 71 3.62 -12.56 0.02
N LYS A 72 2.69 -13.46 0.33
CA LYS A 72 1.51 -13.14 1.16
C LYS A 72 1.80 -13.33 2.64
N ASP A 73 2.80 -14.14 2.93
CA ASP A 73 3.20 -14.52 4.27
C ASP A 73 4.72 -14.70 4.31
N ILE A 74 5.33 -14.42 5.44
CA ILE A 74 6.76 -14.60 5.65
C ILE A 74 6.94 -15.92 6.39
N SER A 75 7.61 -16.87 5.74
CA SER A 75 8.07 -18.04 6.48
C SER A 75 9.20 -17.59 7.42
N SER A 76 8.99 -17.70 8.72
CA SER A 76 10.04 -17.59 9.73
C SER A 76 10.98 -18.81 9.73
N ALA A 77 10.95 -19.61 8.66
CA ALA A 77 11.82 -20.76 8.51
C ALA A 77 13.27 -20.29 8.56
N ARG A 78 13.98 -20.85 9.50
CA ARG A 78 15.43 -20.62 9.67
C ARG A 78 16.16 -21.67 8.87
N ASP A 79 17.16 -21.27 8.11
CA ASP A 79 18.04 -22.20 7.44
C ASP A 79 18.90 -22.94 8.48
N PHE A 80 18.92 -24.26 8.39
CA PHE A 80 19.82 -25.10 9.17
C PHE A 80 21.13 -25.24 8.38
N VAL A 81 22.19 -24.58 8.83
CA VAL A 81 23.47 -24.59 8.14
C VAL A 81 24.42 -25.63 8.75
N LEU A 82 24.79 -26.61 7.91
CA LEU A 82 25.89 -27.53 8.20
C LEU A 82 27.18 -26.98 7.57
N SER A 83 28.17 -26.65 8.37
CA SER A 83 29.50 -26.21 7.89
C SER A 83 30.54 -27.29 8.10
N PHE A 84 31.35 -27.52 7.07
CA PHE A 84 32.45 -28.48 7.09
C PHE A 84 33.77 -27.81 6.80
N ASP A 85 34.79 -28.15 7.52
CA ASP A 85 36.16 -27.83 7.12
C ASP A 85 36.61 -28.75 5.98
N THR A 86 36.77 -28.19 4.79
CA THR A 86 37.19 -28.93 3.58
C THR A 86 38.69 -28.83 3.32
N THR A 87 39.45 -28.29 4.25
CA THR A 87 40.90 -28.06 4.07
C THR A 87 41.64 -29.37 3.86
N GLN A 88 41.21 -30.45 4.51
CA GLN A 88 41.86 -31.75 4.44
C GLN A 88 41.14 -32.75 3.52
N ASN A 89 39.85 -32.56 3.24
CA ASN A 89 39.05 -33.47 2.44
C ASN A 89 37.94 -32.75 1.69
N LYS A 90 38.07 -32.68 0.38
CA LYS A 90 37.10 -32.00 -0.48
C LYS A 90 35.81 -32.83 -0.57
N ILE A 91 34.68 -32.11 -0.70
CA ILE A 91 33.38 -32.71 -0.96
C ILE A 91 33.19 -32.85 -2.44
N THR A 92 32.90 -34.04 -2.94
CA THR A 92 32.70 -34.35 -4.35
C THR A 92 31.23 -34.41 -4.76
N ALA A 93 30.34 -34.73 -3.82
CA ALA A 93 28.90 -34.75 -4.09
C ALA A 93 28.06 -34.52 -2.84
N VAL A 94 26.91 -33.86 -3.00
CA VAL A 94 25.85 -33.75 -2.00
C VAL A 94 24.56 -34.23 -2.66
N ARG A 95 23.85 -35.15 -2.01
CA ARG A 95 22.55 -35.64 -2.45
C ARG A 95 21.58 -35.69 -1.28
N SER A 96 20.30 -35.55 -1.51
CA SER A 96 19.25 -35.68 -0.51
C SER A 96 18.26 -36.79 -0.87
N GLU A 97 17.68 -37.42 0.12
CA GLU A 97 16.62 -38.42 -0.01
C GLU A 97 15.57 -38.15 1.06
N GLU A 98 14.31 -38.04 0.62
CA GLU A 98 13.17 -37.91 1.53
C GLU A 98 12.35 -39.21 1.49
N LYS A 99 12.18 -39.83 2.64
CA LYS A 99 11.32 -41.01 2.82
C LYS A 99 10.43 -40.84 4.04
N ALA A 100 9.13 -40.82 3.84
CA ALA A 100 8.13 -40.59 4.89
C ALA A 100 8.47 -39.32 5.69
N ASN A 101 8.77 -39.45 6.99
CA ASN A 101 9.08 -38.34 7.89
C ASN A 101 10.61 -38.12 8.09
N ASN A 102 11.44 -38.70 7.21
CA ASN A 102 12.90 -38.64 7.32
C ASN A 102 13.50 -38.00 6.09
N PHE A 103 14.17 -36.86 6.26
CA PHE A 103 15.01 -36.24 5.25
C PHE A 103 16.48 -36.53 5.54
N LYS A 104 17.19 -37.13 4.56
CA LYS A 104 18.60 -37.50 4.70
C LYS A 104 19.44 -36.71 3.69
N VAL A 105 20.52 -36.13 4.16
CA VAL A 105 21.55 -35.54 3.30
C VAL A 105 22.78 -36.47 3.33
N PHE A 106 23.22 -36.87 2.14
CA PHE A 106 24.44 -37.68 1.95
C PHE A 106 25.52 -36.78 1.39
N ILE A 107 26.63 -36.72 2.08
CA ILE A 107 27.79 -35.91 1.69
C ILE A 107 28.94 -36.87 1.40
N THR A 108 29.47 -36.80 0.17
CA THR A 108 30.52 -37.70 -0.30
C THR A 108 31.84 -36.95 -0.35
N PRO A 109 32.84 -37.34 0.50
CA PRO A 109 34.19 -36.79 0.43
C PRO A 109 34.97 -37.37 -0.75
N GLU A 110 36.07 -36.72 -1.14
CA GLU A 110 36.98 -37.15 -2.17
C GLU A 110 37.72 -38.44 -1.79
N SER A 111 38.06 -38.57 -0.51
CA SER A 111 38.72 -39.76 0.01
C SER A 111 38.32 -40.03 1.49
N GLY A 112 38.34 -41.31 1.88
CA GLY A 112 38.12 -41.71 3.29
C GLY A 112 36.72 -41.42 3.81
N ALA A 113 36.64 -40.94 5.06
CA ALA A 113 35.41 -40.55 5.73
C ALA A 113 35.56 -39.14 6.34
N ILE A 114 34.46 -38.43 6.49
CA ILE A 114 34.40 -37.14 7.18
C ILE A 114 34.35 -37.42 8.70
N ASP A 115 35.27 -36.84 9.48
CA ASP A 115 35.21 -36.95 10.94
C ASP A 115 34.06 -36.08 11.47
N PRO A 116 33.23 -36.61 12.40
CA PRO A 116 32.18 -35.82 13.04
C PRO A 116 32.69 -34.55 13.73
N LYS A 117 33.99 -34.45 14.06
CA LYS A 117 34.62 -33.27 14.65
C LYS A 117 34.79 -32.11 13.64
N ASP A 118 34.79 -32.42 12.35
CA ASP A 118 34.92 -31.42 11.27
C ASP A 118 33.57 -30.74 10.97
N PHE A 119 32.49 -31.19 11.64
CA PHE A 119 31.18 -30.55 11.54
C PHE A 119 31.03 -29.44 12.57
N SER A 120 30.56 -28.29 12.11
CA SER A 120 30.02 -27.26 12.96
C SER A 120 28.55 -26.98 12.55
N PHE A 121 27.70 -26.91 13.57
CA PHE A 121 26.32 -26.46 13.40
C PHE A 121 26.30 -24.96 13.60
N ILE A 122 25.91 -24.23 12.57
CA ILE A 122 25.67 -22.80 12.70
C ILE A 122 24.18 -22.68 13.06
N LEU A 123 23.89 -21.99 14.15
CA LEU A 123 22.51 -21.62 14.52
C LEU A 123 21.82 -21.02 13.32
N ALA A 124 20.67 -21.54 13.01
CA ALA A 124 19.87 -21.11 11.88
C ALA A 124 19.72 -19.58 11.87
N LYS A 125 20.18 -18.95 10.82
CA LYS A 125 19.88 -17.54 10.56
C LYS A 125 18.55 -17.44 9.83
N PHE A 126 17.87 -16.33 10.00
CA PHE A 126 16.77 -16.02 9.12
C PHE A 126 17.27 -15.91 7.68
N LYS A 127 16.38 -16.22 6.74
CA LYS A 127 16.67 -16.11 5.30
C LYS A 127 17.10 -14.70 4.90
N TYR A 128 16.53 -13.67 5.55
CA TYR A 128 16.77 -12.28 5.19
C TYR A 128 17.89 -11.67 6.05
N ASP A 129 18.75 -10.89 5.38
CA ASP A 129 19.86 -10.15 6.02
C ASP A 129 19.45 -8.75 6.46
N LEU A 130 18.39 -8.21 5.83
CA LEU A 130 17.90 -6.86 6.02
C LEU A 130 16.40 -6.79 5.77
N ILE A 131 15.70 -6.04 6.60
CA ILE A 131 14.30 -5.67 6.40
C ILE A 131 14.26 -4.18 6.06
N ILE A 132 13.50 -3.80 5.03
CA ILE A 132 13.22 -2.40 4.69
C ILE A 132 11.71 -2.21 4.73
N VAL A 133 11.25 -1.35 5.62
CA VAL A 133 9.84 -1.00 5.79
C VAL A 133 9.59 0.34 5.12
N LEU A 134 8.55 0.43 4.30
CA LEU A 134 8.22 1.62 3.50
C LEU A 134 6.80 2.10 3.80
N ASP A 135 6.62 3.42 3.95
CA ASP A 135 5.31 4.08 4.11
C ASP A 135 4.50 3.52 5.30
N CYS A 136 5.19 3.31 6.42
CA CYS A 136 4.63 2.63 7.58
C CYS A 136 5.04 3.35 8.88
N PRO A 137 4.13 4.10 9.53
CA PRO A 137 4.48 4.88 10.71
C PRO A 137 4.82 4.03 11.95
N ASP A 138 4.28 2.81 12.02
CA ASP A 138 4.52 1.83 13.08
C ASP A 138 4.47 0.39 12.53
N LEU A 139 5.10 -0.55 13.23
CA LEU A 139 5.15 -1.95 12.80
C LEU A 139 3.79 -2.66 12.85
N GLU A 140 2.84 -2.18 13.63
CA GLU A 140 1.50 -2.78 13.76
C GLU A 140 0.69 -2.63 12.46
N LYS A 141 0.98 -1.59 11.64
CA LYS A 141 0.38 -1.40 10.32
C LYS A 141 0.74 -2.51 9.31
N LEU A 142 1.78 -3.28 9.59
CA LEU A 142 2.13 -4.48 8.81
C LEU A 142 1.15 -5.64 9.07
N GLY A 143 0.28 -5.53 10.08
CA GLY A 143 -0.75 -6.51 10.42
C GLY A 143 -0.17 -7.87 10.78
N LYS A 144 -0.69 -8.95 10.16
CA LYS A 144 -0.26 -10.33 10.44
C LYS A 144 1.21 -10.58 10.16
N ILE A 145 1.79 -9.90 9.18
CA ILE A 145 3.21 -10.03 8.85
C ILE A 145 4.08 -9.73 10.07
N TYR A 146 3.77 -8.69 10.82
CA TYR A 146 4.47 -8.36 12.05
C TYR A 146 4.08 -9.27 13.21
N THR A 147 2.77 -9.43 13.48
CA THR A 147 2.31 -10.14 14.69
C THR A 147 2.69 -11.63 14.72
N GLU A 148 2.82 -12.27 13.56
CA GLU A 148 3.19 -13.68 13.44
C GLU A 148 4.71 -13.91 13.34
N ASN A 149 5.51 -12.84 13.15
CA ASN A 149 6.95 -12.93 12.90
C ASN A 149 7.78 -11.96 13.76
N THR A 150 7.36 -11.62 14.95
CA THR A 150 8.02 -10.62 15.82
C THR A 150 9.51 -10.90 16.05
N GLU A 151 9.92 -12.16 16.20
CA GLU A 151 11.32 -12.56 16.37
C GLU A 151 12.21 -12.10 15.21
N LEU A 152 11.69 -12.09 13.97
CA LEU A 152 12.41 -11.65 12.79
C LEU A 152 12.86 -10.19 12.93
N PHE A 153 11.97 -9.32 13.42
CA PHE A 153 12.24 -7.89 13.59
C PHE A 153 13.22 -7.57 14.74
N PHE A 154 13.41 -8.50 15.66
CA PHE A 154 14.43 -8.36 16.72
C PHE A 154 15.82 -8.81 16.27
N GLU A 155 15.91 -9.82 15.41
CA GLU A 155 17.20 -10.43 15.02
C GLU A 155 17.75 -9.86 13.72
N VAL A 156 16.89 -9.44 12.77
CA VAL A 156 17.30 -8.90 11.48
C VAL A 156 17.28 -7.37 11.53
N PRO A 157 18.32 -6.69 11.05
CA PRO A 157 18.33 -5.23 10.98
C PRO A 157 17.13 -4.68 10.18
N VAL A 158 16.53 -3.60 10.71
CA VAL A 158 15.39 -2.93 10.10
C VAL A 158 15.78 -1.52 9.67
N VAL A 159 15.48 -1.16 8.44
CA VAL A 159 15.51 0.20 7.91
C VAL A 159 14.07 0.68 7.74
N ASP A 160 13.77 1.82 8.32
CA ASP A 160 12.49 2.51 8.20
C ASP A 160 12.63 3.69 7.22
N ILE A 161 11.78 3.73 6.19
CA ILE A 161 11.75 4.81 5.21
C ILE A 161 10.33 5.35 5.12
N ASP A 162 10.10 6.56 5.66
CA ASP A 162 8.77 7.12 5.77
C ASP A 162 8.78 8.67 5.67
N HIS A 163 7.60 9.23 5.49
CA HIS A 163 7.39 10.68 5.48
C HIS A 163 6.28 11.15 6.44
N GLN A 164 5.69 10.22 7.19
CA GLN A 164 4.57 10.51 8.09
C GLN A 164 5.07 11.15 9.40
N PRO A 165 4.41 12.20 9.90
CA PRO A 165 4.85 12.91 11.11
C PRO A 165 4.64 12.11 12.41
N ASP A 166 3.81 11.08 12.40
CA ASP A 166 3.54 10.16 13.50
C ASP A 166 4.40 8.89 13.47
N ASN A 167 5.43 8.87 12.61
CA ASN A 167 6.37 7.75 12.53
C ASN A 167 7.14 7.57 13.85
N GLU A 168 7.21 6.32 14.35
CA GLU A 168 7.83 5.96 15.62
C GLU A 168 9.36 5.78 15.56
N ASN A 169 9.98 5.88 14.37
CA ASN A 169 11.42 5.66 14.14
C ASN A 169 11.90 4.31 14.69
N PHE A 170 11.20 3.24 14.37
CA PHE A 170 11.42 1.89 14.92
C PHE A 170 12.62 1.15 14.31
N GLY A 171 13.20 1.66 13.24
CA GLY A 171 14.35 1.05 12.55
C GLY A 171 15.70 1.30 13.27
N GLN A 172 16.68 0.43 13.03
CA GLN A 172 18.08 0.77 13.37
C GLN A 172 18.60 1.92 12.50
N ILE A 173 18.03 2.08 11.30
CA ILE A 173 18.25 3.24 10.45
C ILE A 173 16.87 3.78 10.10
N ASN A 174 16.68 5.09 10.33
CA ASN A 174 15.43 5.77 10.02
C ASN A 174 15.73 6.86 9.00
N LEU A 175 15.16 6.72 7.81
CA LEU A 175 15.15 7.69 6.74
C LEU A 175 13.75 8.31 6.70
N VAL A 176 13.46 9.18 7.68
CA VAL A 176 12.14 9.81 7.85
C VAL A 176 12.25 11.29 7.52
N ASP A 177 11.48 11.75 6.54
CA ASP A 177 11.44 13.16 6.13
C ASP A 177 9.99 13.64 5.99
N VAL A 178 9.48 14.25 7.05
CA VAL A 178 8.12 14.80 7.12
C VAL A 178 7.85 15.97 6.14
N THR A 179 8.89 16.48 5.49
CA THR A 179 8.78 17.52 4.47
C THR A 179 8.63 16.96 3.06
N ALA A 180 8.85 15.65 2.89
CA ALA A 180 8.63 14.97 1.62
C ALA A 180 7.14 14.82 1.33
N SER A 181 6.75 14.91 0.06
CA SER A 181 5.37 14.71 -0.37
C SER A 181 4.97 13.23 -0.35
N SER A 182 5.96 12.34 -0.34
CA SER A 182 5.78 10.89 -0.47
C SER A 182 7.06 10.14 -0.13
N VAL A 183 6.92 8.86 0.24
CA VAL A 183 8.06 7.94 0.39
C VAL A 183 8.79 7.75 -0.94
N SER A 184 8.06 7.71 -2.06
CA SER A 184 8.66 7.62 -3.40
C SER A 184 9.54 8.81 -3.74
N GLU A 185 9.20 10.04 -3.30
CA GLU A 185 10.06 11.22 -3.45
C GLU A 185 11.35 11.06 -2.64
N LEU A 186 11.23 10.67 -1.37
CA LEU A 186 12.37 10.45 -0.49
C LEU A 186 13.27 9.33 -1.00
N LEU A 187 12.67 8.22 -1.43
CA LEU A 187 13.38 7.07 -1.95
C LEU A 187 14.09 7.40 -3.27
N ALA A 188 13.51 8.21 -4.15
CA ALA A 188 14.17 8.65 -5.39
C ALA A 188 15.52 9.30 -5.08
N GLY A 189 15.54 10.29 -4.19
CA GLY A 189 16.77 10.94 -3.76
C GLY A 189 17.75 9.99 -3.06
N THR A 190 17.23 9.06 -2.26
CA THR A 190 18.05 8.05 -1.56
C THR A 190 18.73 7.10 -2.54
N LEU A 191 18.00 6.55 -3.52
CA LEU A 191 18.55 5.63 -4.52
C LEU A 191 19.54 6.32 -5.45
N GLU A 192 19.30 7.58 -5.84
CA GLU A 192 20.25 8.37 -6.63
C GLU A 192 21.55 8.63 -5.88
N ASN A 193 21.50 8.85 -4.56
CA ASN A 193 22.71 8.97 -3.72
C ASN A 193 23.46 7.64 -3.57
N VAL A 194 22.75 6.50 -3.57
CA VAL A 194 23.41 5.18 -3.55
C VAL A 194 24.05 4.88 -4.89
N ASP A 195 23.31 5.01 -5.99
CA ASP A 195 23.78 4.84 -7.36
C ASP A 195 22.84 5.51 -8.38
N TYR A 196 23.23 6.70 -8.85
CA TYR A 196 22.45 7.46 -9.83
C TYR A 196 22.17 6.70 -11.13
N GLN A 197 23.12 5.88 -11.59
CA GLN A 197 23.03 5.15 -12.86
C GLN A 197 22.08 3.95 -12.78
N ALA A 198 21.88 3.40 -11.58
CA ALA A 198 21.00 2.25 -11.39
C ALA A 198 19.50 2.64 -11.45
N VAL A 199 19.15 3.93 -11.34
CA VAL A 199 17.75 4.37 -11.49
C VAL A 199 17.41 4.45 -12.97
N ASP A 200 16.96 3.36 -13.54
CA ASP A 200 16.53 3.22 -14.93
C ASP A 200 15.06 3.65 -15.16
N LYS A 201 14.58 3.55 -16.39
CA LYS A 201 13.20 3.85 -16.76
C LYS A 201 12.16 3.07 -15.95
N LYS A 202 12.44 1.81 -15.61
CA LYS A 202 11.53 0.93 -14.88
C LYS A 202 11.36 1.41 -13.45
N ILE A 203 12.46 1.69 -12.78
CA ILE A 203 12.50 2.22 -11.41
C ILE A 203 11.89 3.62 -11.38
N ALA A 204 12.28 4.49 -12.30
CA ALA A 204 11.74 5.83 -12.42
C ALA A 204 10.22 5.84 -12.61
N GLY A 205 9.68 4.90 -13.41
CA GLY A 205 8.24 4.75 -13.62
C GLY A 205 7.49 4.37 -12.34
N CYS A 206 8.05 3.48 -11.53
CA CYS A 206 7.48 3.08 -10.24
C CYS A 206 7.48 4.24 -9.24
N LEU A 207 8.61 4.95 -9.09
CA LEU A 207 8.74 6.11 -8.20
C LEU A 207 7.78 7.24 -8.61
N LEU A 208 7.71 7.55 -9.90
CA LEU A 208 6.80 8.58 -10.40
C LEU A 208 5.33 8.20 -10.15
N ALA A 209 4.97 6.93 -10.28
CA ALA A 209 3.61 6.47 -9.98
C ALA A 209 3.26 6.65 -8.49
N GLY A 210 4.21 6.41 -7.59
CA GLY A 210 4.04 6.68 -6.16
C GLY A 210 3.85 8.17 -5.87
N ILE A 211 4.70 9.05 -6.40
CA ILE A 211 4.59 10.51 -6.24
C ILE A 211 3.24 11.01 -6.78
N ILE A 212 2.84 10.59 -7.98
CA ILE A 212 1.56 10.99 -8.59
C ILE A 212 0.38 10.52 -7.74
N SER A 213 0.44 9.29 -7.19
CA SER A 213 -0.61 8.77 -6.32
C SER A 213 -0.70 9.53 -4.99
N ALA A 214 0.43 9.82 -4.34
CA ALA A 214 0.47 10.52 -3.06
C ALA A 214 -0.02 11.98 -3.16
N THR A 215 0.32 12.66 -4.28
CA THR A 215 0.01 14.07 -4.52
C THR A 215 -1.28 14.29 -5.29
N ASP A 216 -2.01 13.22 -5.62
CA ASP A 216 -3.17 13.27 -6.51
C ASP A 216 -2.88 14.05 -7.80
N SER A 217 -1.85 13.56 -8.54
CA SER A 217 -1.37 14.23 -9.75
C SER A 217 -0.95 15.70 -9.51
N PHE A 218 -0.27 15.96 -8.40
CA PHE A 218 0.23 17.28 -7.98
C PHE A 218 -0.86 18.29 -7.59
N GLN A 219 -2.07 17.84 -7.25
CA GLN A 219 -3.20 18.70 -6.88
C GLN A 219 -3.35 18.88 -5.36
N LYS A 220 -2.82 17.94 -4.55
CA LYS A 220 -2.91 18.02 -3.09
C LYS A 220 -1.96 19.07 -2.49
N LYS A 221 -2.30 19.54 -1.28
CA LYS A 221 -1.53 20.53 -0.52
C LYS A 221 -0.12 20.06 -0.12
N ASN A 222 0.13 18.76 -0.07
CA ASN A 222 1.44 18.17 0.20
C ASN A 222 2.39 18.27 -1.01
N THR A 223 1.94 18.74 -2.16
CA THR A 223 2.80 18.93 -3.34
C THR A 223 3.83 20.02 -3.08
N THR A 224 5.10 19.63 -3.07
CA THR A 224 6.24 20.53 -2.84
C THR A 224 6.98 20.85 -4.15
N PRO A 225 7.75 21.95 -4.21
CA PRO A 225 8.65 22.21 -5.35
C PRO A 225 9.65 21.04 -5.54
N ARG A 226 10.11 20.40 -4.46
CA ARG A 226 11.01 19.25 -4.51
C ARG A 226 10.33 18.06 -5.20
N ALA A 227 9.07 17.78 -4.89
CA ALA A 227 8.30 16.73 -5.57
C ALA A 227 8.21 16.93 -7.08
N LEU A 228 7.98 18.18 -7.51
CA LEU A 228 7.92 18.53 -8.94
C LEU A 228 9.28 18.36 -9.63
N LEU A 229 10.37 18.77 -8.99
CA LEU A 229 11.73 18.58 -9.51
C LEU A 229 12.10 17.10 -9.59
N THR A 230 11.80 16.31 -8.55
CA THR A 230 12.02 14.85 -8.55
C THR A 230 11.21 14.19 -9.67
N ALA A 231 9.93 14.56 -9.84
CA ALA A 231 9.11 14.06 -10.93
C ALA A 231 9.70 14.40 -12.32
N ALA A 232 10.22 15.63 -12.52
CA ALA A 232 10.89 16.02 -13.76
C ALA A 232 12.13 15.14 -14.02
N THR A 233 12.98 14.94 -13.02
CA THR A 233 14.16 14.05 -13.12
C THR A 233 13.75 12.61 -13.49
N LEU A 234 12.69 12.08 -12.87
CA LEU A 234 12.20 10.73 -13.18
C LEU A 234 11.63 10.65 -14.61
N MET A 235 10.98 11.72 -15.10
CA MET A 235 10.54 11.80 -16.50
C MET A 235 11.72 11.86 -17.48
N ASP A 236 12.79 12.57 -17.16
CA ASP A 236 14.02 12.60 -17.95
C ASP A 236 14.68 11.20 -18.01
N LYS A 237 14.54 10.38 -16.97
CA LYS A 237 14.95 8.96 -16.95
C LYS A 237 13.99 8.04 -17.73
N GLY A 238 12.93 8.60 -18.34
CA GLY A 238 12.00 7.92 -19.23
C GLY A 238 10.68 7.44 -18.60
N ALA A 239 10.36 7.87 -17.37
CA ALA A 239 9.04 7.61 -16.80
C ALA A 239 7.95 8.35 -17.58
N ASN A 240 6.82 7.68 -17.84
CA ASN A 240 5.73 8.24 -18.65
C ASN A 240 4.58 8.73 -17.76
N GLN A 241 4.59 10.02 -17.41
CA GLN A 241 3.54 10.64 -16.60
C GLN A 241 2.14 10.46 -17.20
N GLN A 242 1.99 10.62 -18.50
CA GLN A 242 0.67 10.55 -19.16
C GLN A 242 0.06 9.16 -19.04
N GLU A 243 0.87 8.13 -19.20
CA GLU A 243 0.47 6.74 -19.03
C GLU A 243 0.07 6.46 -17.60
N ILE A 244 0.89 6.88 -16.62
CA ILE A 244 0.61 6.73 -15.19
C ILE A 244 -0.71 7.40 -14.80
N VAL A 245 -0.90 8.67 -15.16
CA VAL A 245 -2.13 9.42 -14.89
C VAL A 245 -3.34 8.75 -15.56
N ARG A 246 -3.17 8.26 -16.79
CA ARG A 246 -4.25 7.52 -17.48
C ARG A 246 -4.68 6.30 -16.69
N TRP A 247 -3.74 5.50 -16.20
CA TRP A 247 -4.05 4.29 -15.45
C TRP A 247 -4.63 4.57 -14.06
N LEU A 248 -4.08 5.53 -13.33
CA LEU A 248 -4.52 5.83 -11.97
C LEU A 248 -5.90 6.53 -11.93
N TYR A 249 -6.18 7.44 -12.89
CA TYR A 249 -7.34 8.34 -12.81
C TYR A 249 -8.32 8.23 -13.98
N LYS A 250 -7.88 7.73 -15.14
CA LYS A 250 -8.75 7.67 -16.35
C LYS A 250 -9.23 6.28 -16.72
N THR A 251 -8.77 5.25 -16.03
CA THR A 251 -9.23 3.86 -16.24
C THR A 251 -10.36 3.49 -15.28
N GLN A 252 -11.46 4.21 -15.38
CA GLN A 252 -12.66 3.80 -14.67
C GLN A 252 -13.41 2.75 -15.47
N SER A 253 -13.99 1.77 -14.78
CA SER A 253 -14.83 0.80 -15.44
C SER A 253 -16.03 1.50 -16.08
N LEU A 254 -16.42 1.09 -17.27
CA LEU A 254 -17.61 1.64 -17.96
C LEU A 254 -18.87 1.53 -17.09
N HIS A 255 -18.91 0.54 -16.19
CA HIS A 255 -20.01 0.33 -15.26
C HIS A 255 -20.11 1.47 -14.25
N ILE A 256 -19.00 1.86 -13.66
CA ILE A 256 -18.93 3.00 -12.72
C ILE A 256 -19.23 4.32 -13.42
N LEU A 257 -18.71 4.53 -14.63
CA LEU A 257 -19.07 5.72 -15.42
C LEU A 257 -20.57 5.83 -15.73
N LYS A 258 -21.22 4.70 -16.02
CA LYS A 258 -22.67 4.65 -16.22
C LYS A 258 -23.43 4.95 -14.92
N LEU A 259 -23.00 4.39 -13.78
CA LEU A 259 -23.61 4.67 -12.47
C LEU A 259 -23.41 6.14 -12.09
N TRP A 260 -22.20 6.67 -12.28
CA TRP A 260 -21.89 8.09 -12.06
C TRP A 260 -22.77 9.02 -12.91
N GLY A 261 -22.91 8.77 -14.21
CA GLY A 261 -23.80 9.55 -15.07
C GLY A 261 -25.27 9.55 -14.61
N ARG A 262 -25.74 8.44 -14.02
CA ARG A 262 -27.09 8.33 -13.42
C ARG A 262 -27.20 9.11 -12.11
N ALA A 263 -26.16 9.08 -11.29
CA ALA A 263 -26.09 9.87 -10.06
C ALA A 263 -26.14 11.37 -10.38
N MET A 264 -25.34 11.80 -11.34
CA MET A 264 -25.27 13.20 -11.78
C MET A 264 -26.60 13.71 -12.36
N ALA A 265 -27.33 12.87 -13.10
CA ALA A 265 -28.63 13.26 -13.69
C ALA A 265 -29.73 13.53 -12.64
N LYS A 266 -29.51 13.08 -11.39
CA LYS A 266 -30.50 13.16 -10.28
C LYS A 266 -29.94 13.94 -9.08
N ILE A 267 -28.90 14.73 -9.30
CA ILE A 267 -28.26 15.44 -8.20
C ILE A 267 -29.15 16.58 -7.72
N ASN A 268 -29.18 16.72 -6.40
CA ASN A 268 -29.83 17.81 -5.70
C ASN A 268 -28.78 18.50 -4.82
N SER A 269 -28.80 19.82 -4.74
CA SER A 269 -27.89 20.60 -3.93
C SER A 269 -28.62 21.60 -3.05
N ASP A 270 -28.09 21.81 -1.85
CA ASP A 270 -28.47 22.87 -0.98
C ASP A 270 -27.23 23.66 -0.55
N GLU A 271 -26.98 24.77 -1.23
CA GLU A 271 -25.81 25.62 -1.04
C GLU A 271 -25.67 26.14 0.40
N LYS A 272 -26.80 26.44 1.08
CA LYS A 272 -26.78 26.97 2.45
C LYS A 272 -26.32 25.94 3.46
N ALA A 273 -26.69 24.69 3.26
CA ALA A 273 -26.29 23.59 4.11
C ALA A 273 -24.99 22.91 3.65
N GLY A 274 -24.46 23.26 2.49
CA GLY A 274 -23.36 22.53 1.84
C GLY A 274 -23.70 21.07 1.58
N LEU A 275 -25.00 20.75 1.41
CA LEU A 275 -25.49 19.39 1.21
C LEU A 275 -25.67 19.09 -0.29
N ILE A 276 -25.06 18.02 -0.74
CA ILE A 276 -25.21 17.48 -2.09
C ILE A 276 -25.72 16.05 -1.95
N TRP A 277 -26.81 15.75 -2.64
CA TRP A 277 -27.36 14.40 -2.57
C TRP A 277 -27.94 13.92 -3.90
N THR A 278 -27.97 12.60 -4.06
CA THR A 278 -28.55 11.94 -5.22
C THR A 278 -29.24 10.64 -4.82
N ALA A 279 -30.13 10.15 -5.68
CA ALA A 279 -30.92 8.95 -5.46
C ALA A 279 -30.72 7.95 -6.60
N LEU A 280 -30.30 6.73 -6.27
CA LEU A 280 -30.05 5.64 -7.19
C LEU A 280 -31.01 4.46 -6.89
N PRO A 281 -32.15 4.36 -7.54
CA PRO A 281 -33.02 3.18 -7.43
C PRO A 281 -32.34 1.92 -7.98
N VAL A 282 -32.86 0.74 -7.60
CA VAL A 282 -32.32 -0.57 -8.02
C VAL A 282 -32.11 -0.66 -9.54
N THR A 283 -33.00 -0.04 -10.31
CA THR A 283 -32.90 -0.02 -11.78
C THR A 283 -31.60 0.61 -12.29
N ASP A 284 -31.04 1.59 -11.58
CA ASP A 284 -29.79 2.25 -11.98
C ASP A 284 -28.60 1.31 -11.79
N PHE A 285 -28.57 0.54 -10.70
CA PHE A 285 -27.54 -0.48 -10.49
C PHE A 285 -27.63 -1.59 -11.54
N VAL A 286 -28.83 -2.08 -11.85
CA VAL A 286 -29.03 -3.11 -12.86
C VAL A 286 -28.55 -2.63 -14.23
N GLN A 287 -28.93 -1.42 -14.63
CA GLN A 287 -28.60 -0.88 -15.96
C GLN A 287 -27.11 -0.48 -16.09
N SER A 288 -26.45 -0.13 -14.99
CA SER A 288 -25.01 0.12 -14.97
C SER A 288 -24.19 -1.15 -14.77
N ARG A 289 -24.81 -2.28 -14.40
CA ARG A 289 -24.17 -3.54 -14.00
C ARG A 289 -23.24 -3.33 -12.80
N THR A 290 -23.73 -2.63 -11.78
CA THR A 290 -23.05 -2.33 -10.54
C THR A 290 -23.86 -2.85 -9.35
N THR A 291 -23.28 -2.78 -8.16
CA THR A 291 -23.93 -3.15 -6.89
C THR A 291 -23.81 -2.00 -5.88
N PRO A 292 -24.54 -2.03 -4.77
CA PRO A 292 -24.36 -1.05 -3.68
C PRO A 292 -22.93 -0.97 -3.12
N GLU A 293 -22.10 -1.99 -3.32
CA GLU A 293 -20.66 -1.97 -2.95
C GLU A 293 -19.86 -0.85 -3.67
N ASN A 294 -20.40 -0.33 -4.78
CA ASN A 294 -19.79 0.77 -5.53
C ASN A 294 -20.19 2.17 -5.01
N ILE A 295 -21.05 2.25 -3.99
CA ILE A 295 -21.50 3.54 -3.42
C ILE A 295 -20.36 4.39 -2.86
N PRO A 296 -19.40 3.84 -2.10
CA PRO A 296 -18.27 4.62 -1.61
C PRO A 296 -17.52 5.35 -2.73
N GLU A 297 -17.31 4.69 -3.87
CA GLU A 297 -16.66 5.29 -5.05
C GLU A 297 -17.48 6.44 -5.67
N ILE A 298 -18.79 6.35 -5.65
CA ILE A 298 -19.67 7.44 -6.13
C ILE A 298 -19.66 8.62 -5.15
N LEU A 299 -19.64 8.36 -3.83
CA LEU A 299 -19.55 9.41 -2.82
C LEU A 299 -18.20 10.15 -2.90
N GLU A 300 -17.10 9.43 -3.13
CA GLU A 300 -15.79 10.05 -3.38
C GLU A 300 -15.82 10.97 -4.60
N LYS A 301 -16.43 10.54 -5.70
CA LYS A 301 -16.61 11.36 -6.90
C LYS A 301 -17.47 12.59 -6.66
N LEU A 302 -18.52 12.49 -5.85
CA LEU A 302 -19.30 13.66 -5.47
C LEU A 302 -18.43 14.68 -4.73
N GLU A 303 -17.64 14.23 -3.76
CA GLU A 303 -16.72 15.09 -2.99
C GLU A 303 -15.65 15.74 -3.88
N GLU A 304 -15.03 14.97 -4.79
CA GLU A 304 -14.01 15.47 -5.72
C GLU A 304 -14.56 16.54 -6.70
N ASN A 305 -15.82 16.41 -7.12
CA ASN A 305 -16.40 17.28 -8.14
C ASN A 305 -17.15 18.51 -7.57
N TYR A 306 -17.46 18.51 -6.28
CA TYR A 306 -18.21 19.59 -5.63
C TYR A 306 -17.43 20.16 -4.43
N ILE A 307 -16.47 21.04 -4.71
CA ILE A 307 -15.53 21.61 -3.71
C ILE A 307 -16.25 22.37 -2.59
N GLU A 308 -17.43 22.96 -2.84
CA GLU A 308 -18.20 23.70 -1.86
C GLU A 308 -19.11 22.79 -1.00
N GLY A 309 -19.21 21.50 -1.37
CA GLY A 309 -19.96 20.50 -0.63
C GLY A 309 -19.29 20.13 0.68
N LYS A 310 -20.06 20.07 1.75
CA LYS A 310 -19.62 19.62 3.09
C LYS A 310 -20.19 18.25 3.43
N ILE A 311 -21.37 17.95 2.91
CA ILE A 311 -22.13 16.74 3.21
C ILE A 311 -22.54 16.12 1.87
N PHE A 312 -22.15 14.87 1.65
CA PHE A 312 -22.48 14.10 0.46
C PHE A 312 -23.36 12.93 0.86
N MET A 313 -24.57 12.87 0.31
CA MET A 313 -25.55 11.82 0.63
C MET A 313 -25.98 11.09 -0.62
N LEU A 314 -25.97 9.77 -0.58
CA LEU A 314 -26.46 8.90 -1.64
C LEU A 314 -27.55 7.98 -1.08
N LEU A 315 -28.70 7.98 -1.73
CA LEU A 315 -29.86 7.18 -1.35
C LEU A 315 -30.05 6.01 -2.32
N TYR A 316 -30.35 4.84 -1.78
CA TYR A 316 -30.67 3.66 -2.60
C TYR A 316 -31.65 2.72 -1.90
N ASN A 317 -32.35 1.89 -2.67
CA ASN A 317 -33.24 0.90 -2.11
C ASN A 317 -32.46 -0.34 -1.66
N ASP A 318 -32.63 -0.74 -0.40
CA ASP A 318 -32.13 -2.00 0.17
C ASP A 318 -33.12 -3.14 -0.09
N THR A 319 -34.42 -2.83 0.10
CA THR A 319 -35.53 -3.73 -0.16
C THR A 319 -36.65 -2.97 -0.90
N PRO A 320 -37.70 -3.67 -1.41
CA PRO A 320 -38.83 -2.98 -2.01
C PRO A 320 -39.58 -1.97 -1.12
N THR A 321 -39.34 -2.07 0.22
CA THR A 321 -40.05 -1.24 1.22
C THR A 321 -39.12 -0.37 2.04
N SER A 322 -37.81 -0.39 1.80
CA SER A 322 -36.84 0.37 2.59
C SER A 322 -35.73 0.95 1.73
N ALA A 323 -35.19 2.08 2.18
CA ALA A 323 -34.03 2.73 1.60
C ALA A 323 -32.89 2.78 2.61
N ILE A 324 -31.67 2.92 2.09
CA ILE A 324 -30.47 3.27 2.84
C ILE A 324 -29.99 4.63 2.35
N ALA A 325 -29.62 5.48 3.32
CA ALA A 325 -28.89 6.70 3.08
C ALA A 325 -27.42 6.48 3.48
N ALA A 326 -26.49 6.59 2.54
CA ALA A 326 -25.06 6.59 2.76
C ALA A 326 -24.57 8.05 2.76
N ILE A 327 -23.96 8.51 3.86
CA ILE A 327 -23.56 9.92 4.05
C ILE A 327 -22.06 9.97 4.33
N LYS A 328 -21.35 10.83 3.60
CA LYS A 328 -19.93 11.14 3.77
C LYS A 328 -19.80 12.64 4.10
N LEU A 329 -18.92 12.99 5.01
CA LEU A 329 -18.60 14.38 5.36
C LEU A 329 -17.17 14.70 4.92
N THR A 330 -16.94 15.93 4.46
CA THR A 330 -15.59 16.45 4.21
C THR A 330 -14.78 16.54 5.51
N ASP A 331 -15.43 16.88 6.64
CA ASP A 331 -14.83 16.86 7.97
C ASP A 331 -15.40 15.69 8.79
N PRO A 332 -14.63 14.61 8.99
CA PRO A 332 -15.08 13.43 9.74
C PRO A 332 -15.39 13.71 11.22
N ALA A 333 -14.89 14.82 11.79
CA ALA A 333 -15.10 15.15 13.21
C ALA A 333 -16.59 15.25 13.57
N HIS A 334 -17.44 15.64 12.64
CA HIS A 334 -18.88 15.79 12.84
C HIS A 334 -19.69 14.51 12.58
N LEU A 335 -19.06 13.45 12.04
CA LEU A 335 -19.75 12.23 11.61
C LEU A 335 -20.43 11.49 12.78
N SER A 336 -19.78 11.40 13.94
CA SER A 336 -20.32 10.75 15.14
C SER A 336 -21.55 11.49 15.72
N ARG A 337 -21.53 12.82 15.66
CA ARG A 337 -22.68 13.65 16.09
C ARG A 337 -23.88 13.44 15.17
N LEU A 338 -23.64 13.41 13.86
CA LEU A 338 -24.66 13.16 12.85
C LEU A 338 -25.24 11.75 12.97
N ALA A 339 -24.38 10.74 13.22
CA ALA A 339 -24.78 9.35 13.42
C ALA A 339 -25.72 9.19 14.62
N SER A 340 -25.39 9.82 15.74
CA SER A 340 -26.23 9.77 16.96
C SER A 340 -27.59 10.43 16.75
N TYR A 341 -27.65 11.55 16.02
CA TYR A 341 -28.89 12.26 15.75
C TYR A 341 -29.82 11.52 14.77
N LEU A 342 -29.23 10.92 13.75
CA LEU A 342 -29.99 10.23 12.70
C LEU A 342 -30.17 8.72 12.98
N ASN A 343 -29.68 8.22 14.13
CA ASN A 343 -29.69 6.81 14.51
C ASN A 343 -29.09 5.90 13.43
N GLY A 344 -27.91 6.29 12.92
CA GLY A 344 -27.20 5.54 11.89
C GLY A 344 -25.94 4.86 12.41
N GLU A 345 -25.39 3.97 11.58
CA GLU A 345 -24.18 3.20 11.85
C GLU A 345 -23.01 3.70 10.96
N ILE A 346 -21.83 3.91 11.56
CA ILE A 346 -20.63 4.31 10.80
C ILE A 346 -19.88 3.07 10.34
N LYS A 347 -19.70 2.92 9.02
CA LYS A 347 -18.90 1.87 8.40
C LYS A 347 -17.85 2.48 7.48
N LYS A 348 -16.58 2.23 7.73
CA LYS A 348 -15.45 2.72 6.92
C LYS A 348 -15.52 4.23 6.61
N GLY A 349 -15.91 5.05 7.61
CA GLY A 349 -15.99 6.51 7.45
C GLY A 349 -17.25 7.01 6.71
N ILE A 350 -18.20 6.14 6.40
CA ILE A 350 -19.52 6.46 5.82
C ILE A 350 -20.61 6.16 6.86
N LEU A 351 -21.52 7.09 7.05
CA LEU A 351 -22.69 6.91 7.90
C LEU A 351 -23.82 6.26 7.07
N GLU A 352 -24.27 5.09 7.48
CA GLU A 352 -25.41 4.38 6.88
C GLU A 352 -26.64 4.47 7.77
N ILE A 353 -27.79 4.83 7.16
CA ILE A 353 -29.06 4.94 7.86
C ILE A 353 -30.09 4.13 7.10
N LYS A 354 -30.72 3.16 7.77
CA LYS A 354 -31.83 2.38 7.21
C LYS A 354 -33.17 3.05 7.50
N ILE A 355 -33.98 3.26 6.46
CA ILE A 355 -35.22 4.02 6.54
C ILE A 355 -36.35 3.14 5.99
N PRO A 356 -37.48 2.95 6.75
CA PRO A 356 -38.60 2.14 6.32
C PRO A 356 -39.54 2.92 5.35
N GLU A 357 -38.94 3.43 4.29
CA GLU A 357 -39.60 4.14 3.19
C GLU A 357 -38.83 3.82 1.90
N SER A 358 -39.55 3.52 0.83
CA SER A 358 -38.97 3.17 -0.46
C SER A 358 -38.88 4.31 -1.45
N ASN A 359 -39.62 5.39 -1.23
CA ASN A 359 -39.59 6.57 -2.09
C ASN A 359 -38.33 7.40 -1.76
N LEU A 360 -37.31 7.26 -2.61
CA LEU A 360 -35.99 7.89 -2.38
C LEU A 360 -36.06 9.43 -2.40
N GLU A 361 -36.99 10.05 -3.14
CA GLU A 361 -37.17 11.51 -3.15
C GLU A 361 -37.68 12.00 -1.79
N VAL A 362 -38.74 11.36 -1.27
CA VAL A 362 -39.31 11.69 0.05
C VAL A 362 -38.30 11.50 1.16
N VAL A 363 -37.53 10.41 1.08
CA VAL A 363 -36.42 10.15 2.03
C VAL A 363 -35.35 11.24 1.95
N GLY A 364 -34.95 11.62 0.74
CA GLY A 364 -33.93 12.65 0.51
C GLY A 364 -34.33 14.01 1.06
N GLU A 365 -35.53 14.47 0.75
CA GLU A 365 -36.05 15.75 1.26
C GLU A 365 -36.19 15.75 2.81
N THR A 366 -36.64 14.62 3.38
CA THR A 366 -36.81 14.48 4.83
C THR A 366 -35.46 14.53 5.54
N LEU A 367 -34.46 13.81 5.05
CA LEU A 367 -33.11 13.82 5.60
C LEU A 367 -32.43 15.17 5.40
N ALA A 368 -32.59 15.79 4.23
CA ALA A 368 -32.05 17.12 3.99
C ALA A 368 -32.59 18.18 4.99
N LYS A 369 -33.87 18.12 5.33
CA LYS A 369 -34.45 18.98 6.38
C LYS A 369 -33.81 18.72 7.76
N LYS A 370 -33.71 17.46 8.17
CA LYS A 370 -33.09 17.08 9.46
C LYS A 370 -31.64 17.49 9.54
N ILE A 371 -30.86 17.32 8.48
CA ILE A 371 -29.45 17.72 8.43
C ILE A 371 -29.28 19.22 8.58
N LYS A 372 -30.17 20.03 7.97
CA LYS A 372 -30.18 21.49 8.15
C LYS A 372 -30.45 21.92 9.59
N GLU A 373 -31.32 21.23 10.31
CA GLU A 373 -31.65 21.55 11.70
C GLU A 373 -30.48 21.37 12.67
N ILE A 374 -29.54 20.48 12.33
CA ILE A 374 -28.37 20.17 13.17
C ILE A 374 -27.27 21.24 13.01
N GLY A 375 -27.20 21.91 11.86
CA GLY A 375 -26.19 22.95 11.58
C GLY A 375 -24.76 22.39 11.61
N VAL A 376 -24.50 21.34 10.83
CA VAL A 376 -23.17 20.72 10.66
C VAL A 376 -22.33 21.52 9.67
#